data_dbedece9d530ed3f8992dd2ce3ab462c
#
_entry.id   dbedece9d530ed3f8992dd2ce3ab462c
#
_cell.length_a   1.000
_cell.length_b   1.000
_cell.length_c   1.000
_cell.angle_alpha   90.00
_cell.angle_beta   90.00
_cell.angle_gamma   90.00
#
_symmetry.space_group_name_H-M   'P 1'
#
loop_
_entity.id
_entity.type
_entity.pdbx_description
1 polymer ?
#
loop_
_entity_poly.entity_id
_entity_poly.type
_entity_poly.pdbx_seq_one_letter_code
_entity_poly.pdbx_strand_id
1 'polypeptide(L)'
;MLYEINLDYNIDTFLSADYSTHSGSCIAHQVHELKDVHESYGGFPDSYDISNTLIRQLWWDQSQIDFEELGNQLDMEVITVSTILQPPGNTIPIHRDTFFQINKRFPDDTRRKVRANIYLEDWKVGHFLQYQVDNKWHNSTHWNAKQGFIWDSNHLHLSANAGMNNKYTLQVSGFLNENIR
;
A
#
# COMPACT_ATOMS: atom_id res chain seq x y z
N MET A 1 11.16 10.10 -2.06
CA MET A 1 10.18 10.85 -2.87
C MET A 1 8.79 10.47 -2.38
N LEU A 2 7.94 11.45 -2.14
CA LEU A 2 6.53 11.26 -1.78
C LEU A 2 5.72 12.39 -2.40
N TYR A 3 4.60 12.09 -3.03
CA TYR A 3 3.65 13.09 -3.53
C TYR A 3 2.21 12.56 -3.54
N GLU A 4 1.26 13.49 -3.38
CA GLU A 4 -0.16 13.21 -3.41
C GLU A 4 -0.65 13.03 -4.85
N ILE A 5 -1.64 12.17 -5.02
CA ILE A 5 -2.28 11.88 -6.31
C ILE A 5 -3.80 11.87 -6.17
N ASN A 6 -4.45 12.08 -7.29
CA ASN A 6 -5.89 11.85 -7.46
C ASN A 6 -6.09 11.05 -8.75
N LEU A 7 -6.56 9.80 -8.61
CA LEU A 7 -6.71 8.87 -9.72
C LEU A 7 -8.06 9.08 -10.41
N ASP A 8 -8.06 9.28 -11.73
CA ASP A 8 -9.28 9.30 -12.54
C ASP A 8 -9.52 7.95 -13.23
N TYR A 9 -9.81 6.93 -12.45
CA TYR A 9 -10.01 5.55 -12.91
C TYR A 9 -11.32 4.99 -12.36
N ASN A 10 -11.95 4.05 -13.08
CA ASN A 10 -13.12 3.36 -12.56
C ASN A 10 -12.69 2.35 -11.48
N ILE A 11 -13.09 2.59 -10.24
CA ILE A 11 -12.73 1.77 -9.07
C ILE A 11 -13.79 0.73 -8.70
N ASP A 12 -14.93 0.67 -9.38
CA ASP A 12 -16.05 -0.22 -9.02
C ASP A 12 -15.67 -1.70 -9.08
N THR A 13 -14.82 -2.08 -10.05
CA THR A 13 -14.29 -3.44 -10.16
C THR A 13 -13.56 -3.87 -8.88
N PHE A 14 -12.78 -2.98 -8.29
CA PHE A 14 -12.04 -3.27 -7.06
C PHE A 14 -12.96 -3.40 -5.85
N LEU A 15 -13.98 -2.55 -5.73
CA LEU A 15 -14.92 -2.55 -4.61
C LEU A 15 -15.91 -3.73 -4.66
N SER A 16 -16.28 -4.19 -5.87
CA SER A 16 -17.22 -5.30 -6.06
C SER A 16 -16.58 -6.69 -5.96
N ALA A 17 -15.25 -6.77 -5.82
CA ALA A 17 -14.53 -8.03 -5.76
C ALA A 17 -14.80 -8.82 -4.47
N ASP A 18 -14.70 -10.15 -4.56
CA ASP A 18 -14.80 -11.03 -3.39
C ASP A 18 -13.44 -11.16 -2.67
N TYR A 19 -13.33 -10.53 -1.53
CA TYR A 19 -12.15 -10.58 -0.66
C TYR A 19 -12.18 -11.76 0.32
N SER A 20 -13.21 -12.58 0.36
CA SER A 20 -13.40 -13.63 1.38
C SER A 20 -12.38 -14.76 1.27
N THR A 21 -11.90 -15.04 0.07
CA THR A 21 -11.01 -16.18 -0.24
C THR A 21 -9.52 -15.88 -0.06
N HIS A 22 -9.15 -14.62 0.14
CA HIS A 22 -7.76 -14.19 0.20
C HIS A 22 -7.46 -13.50 1.53
N SER A 23 -6.89 -14.24 2.46
CA SER A 23 -6.46 -13.69 3.73
C SER A 23 -4.97 -13.95 3.97
N GLY A 24 -4.28 -12.98 4.52
CA GLY A 24 -2.89 -13.10 4.90
C GLY A 24 -2.55 -12.13 6.01
N SER A 25 -1.58 -12.49 6.83
CA SER A 25 -1.00 -11.55 7.80
C SER A 25 0.17 -10.82 7.17
N CYS A 26 0.25 -9.52 7.38
CA CYS A 26 1.39 -8.72 6.94
C CYS A 26 2.64 -8.93 7.81
N ILE A 27 2.55 -9.65 8.95
CA ILE A 27 3.67 -9.84 9.89
C ILE A 27 4.81 -10.65 9.30
N ALA A 28 4.52 -11.73 8.55
CA ALA A 28 5.53 -12.72 8.16
C ALA A 28 6.74 -12.11 7.43
N HIS A 29 6.51 -11.11 6.58
CA HIS A 29 7.59 -10.39 5.90
C HIS A 29 8.28 -9.36 6.80
N GLN A 30 7.51 -8.70 7.65
CA GLN A 30 7.99 -7.58 8.45
C GLN A 30 8.99 -8.02 9.53
N VAL A 31 8.77 -9.16 10.18
CA VAL A 31 9.66 -9.64 11.25
C VAL A 31 11.08 -9.91 10.78
N HIS A 32 11.26 -10.39 9.54
CA HIS A 32 12.58 -10.74 9.01
C HIS A 32 13.21 -9.66 8.15
N GLU A 33 12.44 -9.08 7.24
CA GLU A 33 12.97 -8.13 6.24
C GLU A 33 13.10 -6.70 6.78
N LEU A 34 12.37 -6.37 7.84
CA LEU A 34 12.28 -5.02 8.42
C LEU A 34 12.75 -4.96 9.86
N LYS A 35 13.58 -5.90 10.28
CA LYS A 35 14.10 -5.98 11.64
C LYS A 35 14.79 -4.68 12.07
N ASP A 36 15.62 -4.12 11.22
CA ASP A 36 16.31 -2.85 11.44
C ASP A 36 15.34 -1.69 11.70
N VAL A 37 14.24 -1.65 10.95
CA VAL A 37 13.18 -0.65 11.15
C VAL A 37 12.54 -0.85 12.51
N HIS A 38 12.09 -2.06 12.82
CA HIS A 38 11.37 -2.32 14.07
C HIS A 38 12.25 -2.09 15.29
N GLU A 39 13.52 -2.48 15.26
CA GLU A 39 14.46 -2.26 16.36
C GLU A 39 14.65 -0.76 16.66
N SER A 40 14.63 0.10 15.65
CA SER A 40 14.73 1.56 15.83
C SER A 40 13.50 2.17 16.52
N TYR A 41 12.37 1.44 16.56
CA TYR A 41 11.13 1.85 17.23
C TYR A 41 10.80 0.99 18.47
N GLY A 42 11.78 0.30 19.06
CA GLY A 42 11.60 -0.45 20.29
C GLY A 42 11.37 -1.95 20.12
N GLY A 43 11.52 -2.47 18.91
CA GLY A 43 11.33 -3.89 18.56
C GLY A 43 9.92 -4.21 18.10
N PHE A 44 9.77 -5.39 17.49
CA PHE A 44 8.46 -5.87 17.05
C PHE A 44 7.72 -6.52 18.22
N PRO A 45 6.56 -6.00 18.67
CA PRO A 45 5.87 -6.52 19.84
C PRO A 45 5.32 -7.94 19.62
N ASP A 46 5.46 -8.80 20.64
CA ASP A 46 4.88 -10.15 20.62
C ASP A 46 3.33 -10.15 20.55
N SER A 47 2.72 -9.02 20.91
CA SER A 47 1.27 -8.83 20.81
C SER A 47 0.74 -8.69 19.37
N TYR A 48 1.60 -8.48 18.39
CA TYR A 48 1.19 -8.51 16.98
C TYR A 48 1.10 -9.97 16.52
N ASP A 49 -0.08 -10.37 16.14
CA ASP A 49 -0.38 -11.70 15.62
C ASP A 49 -1.33 -11.64 14.42
N ILE A 50 -1.75 -12.80 13.92
CA ILE A 50 -2.65 -12.87 12.77
C ILE A 50 -4.01 -12.22 13.03
N SER A 51 -4.47 -12.16 14.29
CA SER A 51 -5.80 -11.63 14.62
C SER A 51 -5.90 -10.12 14.50
N ASN A 52 -4.78 -9.42 14.67
CA ASN A 52 -4.74 -7.94 14.60
C ASN A 52 -3.91 -7.37 13.45
N THR A 53 -3.35 -8.25 12.60
CA THR A 53 -2.59 -7.86 11.41
C THR A 53 -3.12 -8.49 10.12
N LEU A 54 -4.35 -8.98 10.17
CA LEU A 54 -5.02 -9.58 9.02
C LEU A 54 -5.28 -8.53 7.94
N ILE A 55 -4.92 -8.86 6.72
CA ILE A 55 -5.34 -8.18 5.51
C ILE A 55 -5.91 -9.20 4.52
N ARG A 56 -6.80 -8.77 3.66
CA ARG A 56 -7.25 -9.56 2.52
C ARG A 56 -6.77 -8.88 1.26
N GLN A 57 -5.86 -9.53 0.53
CA GLN A 57 -5.22 -8.98 -0.65
C GLN A 57 -5.61 -9.73 -1.90
N LEU A 58 -6.11 -9.01 -2.90
CA LEU A 58 -6.35 -9.51 -4.25
C LEU A 58 -5.30 -8.98 -5.21
N TRP A 59 -4.77 -9.85 -6.05
CA TRP A 59 -3.86 -9.47 -7.13
C TRP A 59 -4.63 -9.42 -8.45
N TRP A 60 -4.35 -8.40 -9.23
CA TRP A 60 -4.99 -8.13 -10.52
C TRP A 60 -3.99 -8.32 -11.65
N ASP A 61 -4.46 -8.84 -12.76
CA ASP A 61 -3.67 -8.98 -13.98
C ASP A 61 -4.22 -8.12 -15.13
N GLN A 62 -3.46 -8.05 -16.22
CA GLN A 62 -3.80 -7.24 -17.40
C GLN A 62 -5.05 -7.69 -18.16
N SER A 63 -5.57 -8.88 -17.91
CA SER A 63 -6.83 -9.32 -18.49
C SER A 63 -8.06 -8.79 -17.74
N GLN A 64 -7.86 -8.33 -16.51
CA GLN A 64 -8.91 -7.86 -15.61
C GLN A 64 -8.98 -6.32 -15.53
N ILE A 65 -7.84 -5.65 -15.61
CA ILE A 65 -7.72 -4.21 -15.49
C ILE A 65 -6.67 -3.66 -16.45
N ASP A 66 -6.84 -2.40 -16.85
CA ASP A 66 -5.93 -1.72 -17.77
C ASP A 66 -4.71 -1.14 -17.05
N PHE A 67 -3.56 -1.85 -17.17
CA PHE A 67 -2.29 -1.41 -16.57
C PHE A 67 -1.70 -0.19 -17.30
N GLU A 68 -1.96 -0.05 -18.60
CA GLU A 68 -1.46 1.07 -19.39
C GLU A 68 -2.17 2.37 -18.99
N GLU A 69 -3.51 2.33 -18.85
CA GLU A 69 -4.29 3.47 -18.36
C GLU A 69 -3.85 3.89 -16.95
N LEU A 70 -3.71 2.92 -16.02
CA LEU A 70 -3.19 3.21 -14.69
C LEU A 70 -1.79 3.83 -14.74
N GLY A 71 -0.91 3.28 -15.56
CA GLY A 71 0.46 3.76 -15.73
C GLY A 71 0.52 5.19 -16.26
N ASN A 72 -0.32 5.51 -17.23
CA ASN A 72 -0.40 6.87 -17.80
C ASN A 72 -0.85 7.90 -16.76
N GLN A 73 -1.81 7.56 -15.90
CA GLN A 73 -2.28 8.46 -14.86
C GLN A 73 -1.30 8.61 -13.69
N LEU A 74 -0.55 7.55 -13.37
CA LEU A 74 0.38 7.51 -12.25
C LEU A 74 1.84 7.82 -12.67
N ASP A 75 2.07 8.07 -13.94
CA ASP A 75 3.38 8.30 -14.58
C ASP A 75 4.42 7.22 -14.20
N MET A 76 4.00 5.96 -14.36
CA MET A 76 4.84 4.79 -14.10
C MET A 76 4.59 3.65 -15.09
N GLU A 77 5.59 2.79 -15.29
CA GLU A 77 5.40 1.47 -15.87
C GLU A 77 4.85 0.54 -14.79
N VAL A 78 3.58 0.15 -14.92
CA VAL A 78 2.90 -0.70 -13.93
C VAL A 78 3.37 -2.15 -14.05
N ILE A 79 3.86 -2.73 -12.95
CA ILE A 79 4.32 -4.12 -12.89
C ILE A 79 3.38 -4.99 -12.06
N THR A 80 2.85 -4.45 -10.97
CA THR A 80 1.90 -5.19 -10.13
C THR A 80 0.78 -4.30 -9.66
N VAL A 81 -0.42 -4.86 -9.62
CA VAL A 81 -1.60 -4.22 -9.04
C VAL A 81 -2.24 -5.17 -8.04
N SER A 82 -2.55 -4.66 -6.87
CA SER A 82 -3.31 -5.38 -5.85
C SER A 82 -4.25 -4.45 -5.11
N THR A 83 -5.30 -5.01 -4.56
CA THR A 83 -6.18 -4.32 -3.63
C THR A 83 -6.11 -4.97 -2.26
N ILE A 84 -6.18 -4.16 -1.22
CA ILE A 84 -6.17 -4.60 0.17
C ILE A 84 -7.47 -4.18 0.83
N LEU A 85 -8.13 -5.15 1.44
CA LEU A 85 -9.17 -4.93 2.44
C LEU A 85 -8.53 -5.11 3.82
N GLN A 86 -8.57 -4.08 4.63
CA GLN A 86 -8.15 -4.08 6.03
C GLN A 86 -9.39 -4.08 6.92
N PRO A 87 -9.68 -5.20 7.62
CA PRO A 87 -10.86 -5.29 8.50
C PRO A 87 -10.75 -4.38 9.73
N PRO A 88 -11.86 -4.06 10.41
CA PRO A 88 -11.85 -3.41 11.71
C PRO A 88 -10.94 -4.11 12.73
N GLY A 89 -10.23 -3.33 13.54
CA GLY A 89 -9.32 -3.82 14.57
C GLY A 89 -7.95 -4.27 14.06
N ASN A 90 -7.65 -4.14 12.76
CA ASN A 90 -6.41 -4.60 12.17
C ASN A 90 -5.44 -3.46 11.84
N THR A 91 -4.16 -3.76 11.95
CA THR A 91 -3.06 -2.85 11.64
C THR A 91 -2.10 -3.45 10.61
N ILE A 92 -1.50 -2.60 9.81
CA ILE A 92 -0.28 -2.91 9.06
C ILE A 92 0.83 -2.15 9.81
N PRO A 93 1.69 -2.86 10.56
CA PRO A 93 2.73 -2.23 11.37
C PRO A 93 3.67 -1.37 10.55
N ILE A 94 4.49 -0.58 11.23
CA ILE A 94 5.48 0.30 10.60
C ILE A 94 6.40 -0.49 9.67
N HIS A 95 6.52 -0.04 8.43
CA HIS A 95 7.33 -0.68 7.41
C HIS A 95 7.75 0.30 6.32
N ARG A 96 8.61 -0.18 5.44
CA ARG A 96 8.88 0.36 4.10
C ARG A 96 8.56 -0.70 3.05
N ASP A 97 8.21 -0.27 1.85
CA ASP A 97 7.97 -1.20 0.75
C ASP A 97 9.27 -1.85 0.28
N THR A 98 9.30 -3.19 0.25
CA THR A 98 10.47 -3.96 -0.19
C THR A 98 10.47 -4.26 -1.69
N PHE A 99 9.34 -4.03 -2.37
CA PHE A 99 9.14 -4.32 -3.81
C PHE A 99 9.51 -5.75 -4.21
N PHE A 100 9.26 -6.72 -3.35
CA PHE A 100 9.67 -8.12 -3.51
C PHE A 100 9.32 -8.69 -4.90
N GLN A 101 8.09 -8.49 -5.38
CA GLN A 101 7.66 -9.03 -6.68
C GLN A 101 8.40 -8.39 -7.86
N ILE A 102 8.67 -7.09 -7.79
CA ILE A 102 9.43 -6.38 -8.82
C ILE A 102 10.88 -6.84 -8.80
N ASN A 103 11.50 -6.91 -7.63
CA ASN A 103 12.88 -7.36 -7.47
C ASN A 103 13.08 -8.79 -7.96
N LYS A 104 12.10 -9.67 -7.74
CA LYS A 104 12.13 -11.06 -8.23
C LYS A 104 12.04 -11.15 -9.76
N ARG A 105 11.20 -10.30 -10.38
CA ARG A 105 11.00 -10.30 -11.85
C ARG A 105 12.13 -9.58 -12.60
N PHE A 106 12.69 -8.54 -12.00
CA PHE A 106 13.67 -7.64 -12.59
C PHE A 106 14.83 -7.39 -11.61
N PRO A 107 15.64 -8.43 -11.30
CA PRO A 107 16.66 -8.35 -10.25
C PRO A 107 17.77 -7.32 -10.54
N ASP A 108 18.08 -7.09 -11.82
CA ASP A 108 19.16 -6.20 -12.24
C ASP A 108 18.66 -4.80 -12.69
N ASP A 109 17.35 -4.55 -12.58
CA ASP A 109 16.76 -3.27 -12.98
C ASP A 109 17.00 -2.20 -11.89
N THR A 110 17.73 -1.16 -12.26
CA THR A 110 18.12 -0.06 -11.37
C THR A 110 17.15 1.13 -11.39
N ARG A 111 16.14 1.10 -12.25
CA ARG A 111 15.13 2.16 -12.30
C ARG A 111 14.44 2.33 -10.95
N ARG A 112 13.96 3.53 -10.69
CA ARG A 112 13.31 3.88 -9.44
C ARG A 112 11.99 3.13 -9.30
N LYS A 113 11.90 2.30 -8.26
CA LYS A 113 10.68 1.56 -7.90
C LYS A 113 9.81 2.42 -7.01
N VAL A 114 8.53 2.48 -7.35
CA VAL A 114 7.53 3.27 -6.64
C VAL A 114 6.25 2.47 -6.40
N ARG A 115 5.50 2.89 -5.38
CA ARG A 115 4.15 2.39 -5.10
C ARG A 115 3.19 3.54 -4.94
N ALA A 116 2.09 3.48 -5.68
CA ALA A 116 0.90 4.26 -5.41
C ALA A 116 -0.01 3.50 -4.43
N ASN A 117 -0.43 4.17 -3.37
CA ASN A 117 -1.47 3.70 -2.45
C ASN A 117 -2.65 4.64 -2.56
N ILE A 118 -3.78 4.13 -3.05
CA ILE A 118 -4.96 4.91 -3.42
C ILE A 118 -6.14 4.40 -2.61
N TYR A 119 -6.85 5.32 -1.96
CA TYR A 119 -8.05 5.00 -1.20
C TYR A 119 -9.22 4.73 -2.14
N LEU A 120 -9.89 3.59 -1.98
CA LEU A 120 -11.02 3.21 -2.84
C LEU A 120 -12.37 3.77 -2.35
N GLU A 121 -12.43 4.29 -1.14
CA GLU A 121 -13.63 4.90 -0.56
C GLU A 121 -13.27 6.20 0.16
N ASP A 122 -14.26 7.04 0.37
CA ASP A 122 -14.12 8.20 1.26
C ASP A 122 -13.70 7.76 2.66
N TRP A 123 -12.97 8.64 3.33
CA TRP A 123 -12.52 8.38 4.69
C TRP A 123 -13.67 8.05 5.64
N LYS A 124 -13.45 7.08 6.50
CA LYS A 124 -14.39 6.68 7.57
C LYS A 124 -13.70 6.79 8.92
N VAL A 125 -14.48 7.12 9.95
CA VAL A 125 -13.97 7.27 11.32
C VAL A 125 -13.18 6.02 11.74
N GLY A 126 -11.97 6.23 12.24
CA GLY A 126 -11.06 5.16 12.67
C GLY A 126 -10.11 4.66 11.59
N HIS A 127 -10.20 5.14 10.35
CA HIS A 127 -9.22 4.82 9.32
C HIS A 127 -8.00 5.74 9.42
N PHE A 128 -6.81 5.17 9.45
CA PHE A 128 -5.54 5.88 9.54
C PHE A 128 -4.55 5.44 8.49
N LEU A 129 -3.74 6.39 8.05
CA LEU A 129 -2.43 6.17 7.46
C LEU A 129 -1.45 7.15 8.12
N GLN A 130 -0.32 6.64 8.59
CA GLN A 130 0.80 7.48 9.00
C GLN A 130 1.98 7.22 8.07
N TYR A 131 2.71 8.26 7.74
CA TYR A 131 3.90 8.19 6.91
C TYR A 131 4.95 9.21 7.34
N GLN A 132 6.21 8.92 7.05
CA GLN A 132 7.32 9.75 7.46
C GLN A 132 7.89 10.55 6.28
N VAL A 133 8.06 11.86 6.48
CA VAL A 133 8.77 12.77 5.57
C VAL A 133 9.77 13.58 6.40
N ASP A 134 11.02 13.63 5.96
CA ASP A 134 12.09 14.37 6.62
C ASP A 134 12.18 14.07 8.14
N ASN A 135 12.10 12.81 8.50
CA ASN A 135 12.07 12.31 9.88
C ASN A 135 10.89 12.81 10.73
N LYS A 136 9.86 13.37 10.13
CA LYS A 136 8.63 13.78 10.82
C LYS A 136 7.47 12.89 10.41
N TRP A 137 6.65 12.49 11.38
CA TRP A 137 5.44 11.71 11.14
C TRP A 137 4.27 12.61 10.76
N HIS A 138 3.56 12.22 9.72
CA HIS A 138 2.34 12.85 9.23
C HIS A 138 1.18 11.86 9.33
N ASN A 139 -0.02 12.39 9.57
CA ASN A 139 -1.24 11.59 9.65
C ASN A 139 -2.16 11.96 8.48
N SER A 140 -2.61 10.95 7.76
CA SER A 140 -3.74 11.09 6.84
C SER A 140 -4.98 10.53 7.53
N THR A 141 -5.88 11.43 7.92
CA THR A 141 -7.10 11.11 8.65
C THR A 141 -8.37 11.61 7.95
N HIS A 142 -8.24 12.19 6.79
CA HIS A 142 -9.33 12.58 5.91
C HIS A 142 -8.86 12.48 4.47
N TRP A 143 -9.66 11.82 3.63
CA TRP A 143 -9.45 11.70 2.19
C TRP A 143 -10.78 11.46 1.49
N ASN A 144 -10.83 11.75 0.21
CA ASN A 144 -11.89 11.30 -0.68
C ASN A 144 -11.44 10.03 -1.42
N ALA A 145 -12.39 9.24 -1.88
CA ALA A 145 -12.12 8.13 -2.78
C ALA A 145 -11.25 8.59 -3.96
N LYS A 146 -10.36 7.70 -4.41
CA LYS A 146 -9.38 7.93 -5.49
C LYS A 146 -8.19 8.83 -5.13
N GLN A 147 -8.18 9.47 -3.97
CA GLN A 147 -6.98 10.14 -3.46
C GLN A 147 -5.97 9.13 -2.93
N GLY A 148 -4.69 9.49 -2.97
CA GLY A 148 -3.63 8.63 -2.47
C GLY A 148 -2.26 9.27 -2.52
N PHE A 149 -1.24 8.44 -2.37
CA PHE A 149 0.16 8.83 -2.35
C PHE A 149 1.00 7.92 -3.22
N ILE A 150 2.03 8.48 -3.86
CA ILE A 150 3.11 7.70 -4.47
C ILE A 150 4.38 7.91 -3.64
N TRP A 151 5.07 6.81 -3.33
CA TRP A 151 6.35 6.83 -2.64
C TRP A 151 7.31 5.72 -3.11
N ASP A 152 8.57 5.89 -2.80
CA ASP A 152 9.62 4.90 -3.01
C ASP A 152 9.92 4.12 -1.72
N SER A 153 10.86 3.16 -1.79
CA SER A 153 11.24 2.29 -0.66
C SER A 153 11.84 2.99 0.56
N ASN A 154 12.08 4.31 0.50
CA ASN A 154 12.67 5.04 1.62
C ASN A 154 11.61 5.56 2.60
N HIS A 155 10.32 5.48 2.27
CA HIS A 155 9.25 6.05 3.09
C HIS A 155 8.69 5.03 4.07
N LEU A 156 8.93 5.28 5.35
CA LEU A 156 8.29 4.55 6.44
C LEU A 156 6.83 4.95 6.54
N HIS A 157 5.98 3.95 6.69
CA HIS A 157 4.55 4.15 6.87
C HIS A 157 3.91 3.01 7.65
N LEU A 158 2.71 3.26 8.14
CA LEU A 158 1.87 2.29 8.80
C LEU A 158 0.40 2.58 8.49
N SER A 159 -0.46 1.59 8.65
CA SER A 159 -1.90 1.74 8.42
C SER A 159 -2.67 1.06 9.54
N ALA A 160 -3.75 1.69 10.00
CA ALA A 160 -4.63 1.10 10.98
C ALA A 160 -6.10 1.31 10.59
N ASN A 161 -6.93 0.36 11.01
CA ASN A 161 -8.36 0.46 10.97
C ASN A 161 -8.93 0.26 12.38
N ALA A 162 -9.06 1.34 13.12
CA ALA A 162 -9.70 1.37 14.45
C ALA A 162 -11.21 1.66 14.36
N GLY A 163 -11.77 1.70 13.15
CA GLY A 163 -13.19 1.96 12.88
C GLY A 163 -14.05 0.71 12.87
N MET A 164 -15.28 0.87 12.39
CA MET A 164 -16.29 -0.20 12.32
C MET A 164 -16.56 -0.68 10.90
N ASN A 165 -15.91 -0.09 9.91
CA ASN A 165 -16.07 -0.42 8.49
C ASN A 165 -14.75 -0.94 7.92
N ASN A 166 -14.80 -1.77 6.90
CA ASN A 166 -13.62 -2.17 6.15
C ASN A 166 -12.94 -0.94 5.51
N LYS A 167 -11.62 -0.98 5.41
CA LYS A 167 -10.81 0.01 4.71
C LYS A 167 -10.22 -0.63 3.46
N TYR A 168 -10.43 0.00 2.32
CA TYR A 168 -10.00 -0.51 1.02
C TYR A 168 -8.93 0.40 0.42
N THR A 169 -7.84 -0.23 -0.07
CA THR A 169 -6.72 0.47 -0.68
C THR A 169 -6.30 -0.25 -1.96
N LEU A 170 -6.14 0.49 -3.05
CA LEU A 170 -5.50 0.02 -4.27
C LEU A 170 -4.00 0.29 -4.17
N GLN A 171 -3.19 -0.73 -4.45
CA GLN A 171 -1.74 -0.63 -4.53
C GLN A 171 -1.29 -0.90 -5.97
N VAL A 172 -0.66 0.09 -6.57
CA VAL A 172 -0.04 -0.02 -7.90
C VAL A 172 1.46 0.14 -7.73
N SER A 173 2.23 -0.84 -8.17
CA SER A 173 3.69 -0.78 -8.04
C SER A 173 4.36 -0.98 -9.39
N GLY A 174 5.44 -0.26 -9.61
CA GLY A 174 6.16 -0.28 -10.87
C GLY A 174 7.41 0.58 -10.85
N PHE A 175 7.86 0.94 -12.04
CA PHE A 175 8.99 1.83 -12.25
C PHE A 175 8.48 3.23 -12.59
N LEU A 176 9.03 4.24 -11.92
CA LEU A 176 8.72 5.63 -12.24
C LEU A 176 9.21 5.96 -13.64
N ASN A 177 8.40 6.64 -14.44
CA ASN A 177 8.85 7.19 -15.71
C ASN A 177 9.84 8.34 -15.46
N GLU A 178 10.96 8.35 -16.19
CA GLU A 178 12.07 9.31 -15.97
C GLU A 178 11.72 10.77 -16.30
N ASN A 179 10.51 11.02 -16.79
CA ASN A 179 10.10 12.35 -17.26
C ASN A 179 9.55 13.27 -16.17
N ILE A 180 9.47 12.80 -14.91
CA ILE A 180 9.07 13.67 -13.79
C ILE A 180 10.33 14.37 -13.24
N ARG A 181 10.35 15.66 -13.43
CA ARG A 181 11.35 16.61 -12.90
C ARG A 181 11.03 16.99 -11.46
#